data_3a6313655601648895a8c6cd7cc04818
#
_entry.id   3a6313655601648895a8c6cd7cc04818
#
_cell.length_a   1.000
_cell.length_b   1.000
_cell.length_c   1.000
_cell.angle_alpha   90.00
_cell.angle_beta   90.00
_cell.angle_gamma   90.00
#
_symmetry.space_group_name_H-M   'P 1'
#
loop_
_entity.id
_entity.type
_entity.pdbx_description
1 polymer ?
#
loop_
_entity_poly.entity_id
_entity_poly.type
_entity_poly.pdbx_seq_one_letter_code
_entity_poly.pdbx_strand_id
1 'polypeptide(L)'
;MLDLKIAGGTIVDGTGQPGFLGDVGIRDGRIVAVGDISEDAHETVDASGRIVSPGFIDVHTHYDAQVFWDPALSPSCFHGVTTVLGGFCGFSIAPMTPEALGYLAPMLARVEGMPLETLQMAVPWNWRSFGEYLDRIEGTIGLNAGFFAGHSAIRRVVMGERAVGHKATPEELAGMTALLGKSLGEGALGFSSTISATHNDGDGNAVPSRWADNSEIIALARVVRDYPGTGVEFLPGVDFEPGVPELITEISLASQRPVNWNAVAVSGRADAAEKAESQLAISDFARARGGEVIALTIPCTPEVYMTFKQGFVFDSLPGIWREIFKWSLPERMERYRDPELRRQLAADAESVPEEAVMRFVSRLGNYRIVSVTAAANKPYEGRVVSEIAAAESREPIDVMLDIALADDLLTVFAPLLGGHDHESFVLRGKLWLDDRTLIGASDAGAHLDMIDTFAFSTTVLQDGVRNHGVVSLEQAIHLMTERPARYAGLIDRGLIQPGYHADIVVFDRDTVARGPTYNRFDVPGNQYRVYADAEGIDHVFVNGVQIVRNGDHTGNMPGTVLRSGRDTRTVAMGAMRHQ
;
A
#
# COMPACT_ATOMS: atom_id res chain seq x y z
N MET A 1 12.72 29.35 -24.22
CA MET A 1 11.59 28.55 -24.66
C MET A 1 11.42 27.41 -23.68
N LEU A 2 10.21 27.16 -23.20
CA LEU A 2 9.87 26.06 -22.30
C LEU A 2 9.89 24.72 -23.06
N ASP A 3 10.11 23.62 -22.35
CA ASP A 3 9.94 22.28 -22.92
C ASP A 3 8.44 21.95 -23.01
N LEU A 4 7.70 22.26 -21.92
CA LEU A 4 6.28 22.03 -21.78
C LEU A 4 5.60 23.20 -21.08
N LYS A 5 4.42 23.57 -21.56
CA LYS A 5 3.51 24.47 -20.86
C LYS A 5 2.15 23.77 -20.64
N ILE A 6 1.69 23.72 -19.40
CA ILE A 6 0.33 23.30 -19.05
C ILE A 6 -0.47 24.61 -18.87
N ALA A 7 -1.43 24.86 -19.76
CA ALA A 7 -2.04 26.17 -19.93
C ALA A 7 -3.50 26.23 -19.48
N GLY A 8 -3.88 27.33 -18.82
CA GLY A 8 -5.27 27.72 -18.55
C GLY A 8 -6.00 26.90 -17.51
N GLY A 9 -5.30 26.12 -16.69
CA GLY A 9 -5.89 25.29 -15.65
C GLY A 9 -6.14 26.04 -14.35
N THR A 10 -6.95 25.46 -13.47
CA THR A 10 -7.03 25.89 -12.06
C THR A 10 -5.91 25.18 -11.30
N ILE A 11 -4.90 25.93 -10.89
CA ILE A 11 -3.74 25.42 -10.16
C ILE A 11 -4.11 25.29 -8.69
N VAL A 12 -4.05 24.06 -8.14
CA VAL A 12 -4.11 23.75 -6.72
C VAL A 12 -2.72 23.26 -6.33
N ASP A 13 -1.91 24.14 -5.78
CA ASP A 13 -0.46 24.04 -5.73
C ASP A 13 0.10 23.09 -4.65
N GLY A 14 -0.77 22.46 -3.86
CA GLY A 14 -0.39 21.54 -2.78
C GLY A 14 -0.20 22.19 -1.42
N THR A 15 -0.27 23.52 -1.31
CA THR A 15 -0.12 24.24 -0.03
C THR A 15 -1.36 24.19 0.86
N GLY A 16 -2.51 23.75 0.31
CA GLY A 16 -3.82 23.86 0.98
C GLY A 16 -4.49 25.22 0.84
N GLN A 17 -3.86 26.18 0.15
CA GLN A 17 -4.45 27.49 -0.16
C GLN A 17 -5.42 27.38 -1.34
N PRO A 18 -6.37 28.33 -1.50
CA PRO A 18 -7.30 28.33 -2.61
C PRO A 18 -6.62 28.28 -3.97
N GLY A 19 -7.18 27.47 -4.87
CA GLY A 19 -6.71 27.35 -6.26
C GLY A 19 -6.88 28.66 -7.04
N PHE A 20 -6.05 28.86 -8.07
CA PHE A 20 -6.07 30.02 -8.96
C PHE A 20 -5.87 29.63 -10.42
N LEU A 21 -6.39 30.43 -11.34
CA LEU A 21 -6.18 30.23 -12.79
C LEU A 21 -4.75 30.60 -13.17
N GLY A 22 -4.13 29.78 -14.01
CA GLY A 22 -2.78 30.05 -14.50
C GLY A 22 -2.20 28.94 -15.35
N ASP A 23 -0.96 29.15 -15.76
CA ASP A 23 -0.14 28.22 -16.51
C ASP A 23 0.98 27.67 -15.62
N VAL A 24 1.51 26.49 -15.97
CA VAL A 24 2.74 25.94 -15.40
C VAL A 24 3.75 25.75 -16.52
N GLY A 25 4.90 26.42 -16.41
CA GLY A 25 6.02 26.33 -17.35
C GLY A 25 7.10 25.40 -16.85
N ILE A 26 7.51 24.47 -17.71
CA ILE A 26 8.45 23.40 -17.38
C ILE A 26 9.66 23.45 -18.31
N ARG A 27 10.87 23.28 -17.75
CA ARG A 27 12.14 23.18 -18.43
C ARG A 27 13.06 22.22 -17.69
N ASP A 28 13.74 21.33 -18.43
CA ASP A 28 14.67 20.33 -17.86
C ASP A 28 14.05 19.53 -16.69
N GLY A 29 12.78 19.13 -16.84
CA GLY A 29 12.03 18.35 -15.84
C GLY A 29 11.63 19.12 -14.58
N ARG A 30 11.86 20.45 -14.53
CA ARG A 30 11.50 21.30 -13.38
C ARG A 30 10.51 22.38 -13.75
N ILE A 31 9.69 22.74 -12.78
CA ILE A 31 8.80 23.91 -12.85
C ILE A 31 9.69 25.14 -12.79
N VAL A 32 9.59 26.02 -13.80
CA VAL A 32 10.38 27.27 -13.87
C VAL A 32 9.51 28.52 -13.74
N ALA A 33 8.22 28.41 -14.02
CA ALA A 33 7.27 29.52 -13.91
C ALA A 33 5.87 28.99 -13.58
N VAL A 34 5.09 29.80 -12.84
CA VAL A 34 3.69 29.53 -12.49
C VAL A 34 2.91 30.84 -12.57
N GLY A 35 1.72 30.83 -13.17
CA GLY A 35 0.85 32.01 -13.32
C GLY A 35 0.64 32.39 -14.77
N ASP A 36 0.70 33.68 -15.10
CA ASP A 36 0.58 34.15 -16.48
C ASP A 36 1.92 34.01 -17.22
N ILE A 37 2.00 33.08 -18.16
CA ILE A 37 3.24 32.72 -18.87
C ILE A 37 3.13 33.09 -20.35
N SER A 38 3.82 34.13 -20.76
CA SER A 38 3.90 34.57 -22.15
C SER A 38 4.98 33.84 -22.97
N GLU A 39 5.89 33.10 -22.31
CA GLU A 39 6.95 32.36 -22.98
C GLU A 39 6.39 31.17 -23.82
N ASP A 40 6.90 31.00 -25.05
CA ASP A 40 6.57 29.87 -25.91
C ASP A 40 7.14 28.56 -25.38
N ALA A 41 6.46 27.44 -25.69
CA ALA A 41 6.86 26.09 -25.33
C ALA A 41 6.98 25.19 -26.57
N HIS A 42 7.82 24.15 -26.48
CA HIS A 42 7.87 23.09 -27.51
C HIS A 42 6.58 22.29 -27.57
N GLU A 43 5.97 22.01 -26.39
CA GLU A 43 4.67 21.36 -26.26
C GLU A 43 3.78 22.21 -25.32
N THR A 44 2.49 22.30 -25.68
CA THR A 44 1.47 22.93 -24.83
C THR A 44 0.32 21.96 -24.61
N VAL A 45 -0.02 21.75 -23.35
CA VAL A 45 -1.18 20.96 -22.94
C VAL A 45 -2.26 21.94 -22.45
N ASP A 46 -3.43 21.90 -23.09
CA ASP A 46 -4.58 22.69 -22.68
C ASP A 46 -5.23 22.04 -21.44
N ALA A 47 -5.21 22.75 -20.33
CA ALA A 47 -5.85 22.37 -19.07
C ALA A 47 -7.07 23.22 -18.73
N SER A 48 -7.66 23.90 -19.72
CA SER A 48 -8.85 24.74 -19.54
C SER A 48 -10.00 23.95 -18.92
N GLY A 49 -10.53 24.44 -17.79
CA GLY A 49 -11.58 23.74 -17.04
C GLY A 49 -11.11 22.53 -16.23
N ARG A 50 -9.81 22.30 -16.14
CA ARG A 50 -9.20 21.22 -15.38
C ARG A 50 -8.49 21.73 -14.12
N ILE A 51 -8.28 20.81 -13.19
CA ILE A 51 -7.39 21.03 -12.04
C ILE A 51 -5.98 20.61 -12.44
N VAL A 52 -5.01 21.45 -12.11
CA VAL A 52 -3.57 21.16 -12.22
C VAL A 52 -3.02 21.12 -10.82
N SER A 53 -2.57 19.95 -10.37
CA SER A 53 -2.04 19.75 -9.02
C SER A 53 -0.69 19.04 -9.06
N PRO A 54 0.08 19.08 -7.94
CA PRO A 54 1.21 18.17 -7.81
C PRO A 54 0.74 16.72 -7.95
N GLY A 55 1.58 15.85 -8.46
CA GLY A 55 1.33 14.41 -8.49
C GLY A 55 1.23 13.83 -7.08
N PHE A 56 0.37 12.85 -6.90
CA PHE A 56 0.12 12.23 -5.61
C PHE A 56 1.30 11.37 -5.17
N ILE A 57 1.50 11.29 -3.86
CA ILE A 57 2.61 10.55 -3.24
C ILE A 57 2.03 9.45 -2.37
N ASP A 58 2.41 8.22 -2.67
CA ASP A 58 2.02 7.04 -1.94
C ASP A 58 3.17 6.59 -1.03
N VAL A 59 2.97 6.73 0.26
CA VAL A 59 4.01 6.49 1.27
C VAL A 59 4.04 5.08 1.82
N HIS A 60 3.23 4.15 1.28
CA HIS A 60 3.26 2.76 1.71
C HIS A 60 2.82 1.82 0.60
N THR A 61 3.79 1.23 -0.08
CA THR A 61 3.60 0.29 -1.18
C THR A 61 4.53 -0.92 -1.06
N HIS A 62 4.26 -1.95 -1.86
CA HIS A 62 5.05 -3.17 -2.00
C HIS A 62 5.46 -3.43 -3.46
N TYR A 63 5.81 -2.37 -4.16
CA TYR A 63 6.24 -2.43 -5.57
C TYR A 63 7.65 -3.00 -5.78
N ASP A 64 8.35 -3.42 -4.73
CA ASP A 64 9.72 -3.91 -4.74
C ASP A 64 9.98 -4.95 -5.84
N ALA A 65 9.08 -5.91 -5.97
CA ALA A 65 9.16 -6.95 -7.00
C ALA A 65 8.45 -6.55 -8.30
N GLN A 66 7.32 -5.84 -8.21
CA GLN A 66 6.50 -5.48 -9.37
C GLN A 66 7.24 -4.60 -10.37
N VAL A 67 8.19 -3.77 -9.95
CA VAL A 67 9.04 -2.95 -10.84
C VAL A 67 9.68 -3.74 -11.99
N PHE A 68 9.85 -5.07 -11.85
CA PHE A 68 10.47 -5.92 -12.86
C PHE A 68 9.51 -6.43 -13.93
N TRP A 69 8.19 -6.49 -13.67
CA TRP A 69 7.22 -6.93 -14.68
C TRP A 69 6.21 -5.86 -15.08
N ASP A 70 6.06 -4.83 -14.26
CA ASP A 70 5.21 -3.68 -14.54
C ASP A 70 5.95 -2.39 -14.10
N PRO A 71 6.95 -1.96 -14.89
CA PRO A 71 7.77 -0.80 -14.52
C PRO A 71 7.01 0.53 -14.56
N ALA A 72 5.80 0.58 -15.13
CA ALA A 72 4.89 1.71 -15.03
C ALA A 72 4.32 1.87 -13.62
N LEU A 73 4.41 0.83 -12.78
CA LEU A 73 3.82 0.76 -11.43
C LEU A 73 2.31 1.00 -11.46
N SER A 74 1.65 0.29 -12.40
CA SER A 74 0.21 0.35 -12.50
C SER A 74 -0.48 -0.52 -11.42
N PRO A 75 -1.69 -0.13 -10.99
CA PRO A 75 -2.50 0.94 -11.54
C PRO A 75 -2.22 2.34 -10.95
N SER A 76 -1.33 2.49 -9.96
CA SER A 76 -1.09 3.77 -9.26
C SER A 76 -0.80 4.94 -10.21
N CYS A 77 -0.01 4.71 -11.29
CA CYS A 77 0.30 5.76 -12.27
C CYS A 77 -0.96 6.34 -12.95
N PHE A 78 -2.00 5.52 -13.18
CA PHE A 78 -3.26 5.98 -13.79
C PHE A 78 -4.13 6.76 -12.81
N HIS A 79 -3.97 6.51 -11.50
CA HIS A 79 -4.66 7.26 -10.45
C HIS A 79 -3.96 8.56 -10.04
N GLY A 80 -2.98 9.03 -10.84
CA GLY A 80 -2.28 10.30 -10.62
C GLY A 80 -1.14 10.24 -9.60
N VAL A 81 -0.76 9.05 -9.14
CA VAL A 81 0.43 8.87 -8.29
C VAL A 81 1.67 9.07 -9.16
N THR A 82 2.64 9.84 -8.66
CA THR A 82 3.92 10.13 -9.33
C THR A 82 5.13 9.68 -8.52
N THR A 83 4.93 9.42 -7.23
CA THR A 83 6.00 8.97 -6.32
C THR A 83 5.47 7.90 -5.38
N VAL A 84 6.21 6.81 -5.24
CA VAL A 84 5.88 5.69 -4.35
C VAL A 84 7.05 5.35 -3.44
N LEU A 85 6.75 4.92 -2.22
CA LEU A 85 7.72 4.39 -1.28
C LEU A 85 7.40 2.93 -0.98
N GLY A 86 8.40 2.05 -1.02
CA GLY A 86 8.25 0.60 -0.81
C GLY A 86 9.24 0.03 0.21
N GLY A 87 9.25 -1.30 0.37
CA GLY A 87 10.09 -1.97 1.35
C GLY A 87 9.57 -1.89 2.77
N PHE A 88 8.26 -1.84 2.94
CA PHE A 88 7.57 -1.68 4.22
C PHE A 88 7.28 -3.00 4.95
N CYS A 89 6.68 -2.92 6.11
CA CYS A 89 6.29 -4.06 6.94
C CYS A 89 7.46 -4.99 7.33
N GLY A 90 8.70 -4.50 7.22
CA GLY A 90 9.89 -5.32 7.45
C GLY A 90 10.22 -6.27 6.29
N PHE A 91 9.59 -6.07 5.12
CA PHE A 91 9.81 -6.88 3.92
C PHE A 91 10.49 -6.06 2.83
N SER A 92 11.51 -6.65 2.24
CA SER A 92 12.17 -6.13 1.05
C SER A 92 12.85 -7.26 0.30
N ILE A 93 13.13 -7.06 -0.98
CA ILE A 93 13.86 -8.03 -1.80
C ILE A 93 15.37 -7.77 -1.87
N ALA A 94 15.83 -6.76 -1.14
CA ALA A 94 17.23 -6.42 -0.95
C ALA A 94 17.48 -5.94 0.50
N PRO A 95 18.67 -6.22 1.08
CA PRO A 95 19.75 -7.04 0.54
C PRO A 95 19.37 -8.52 0.44
N MET A 96 20.08 -9.30 -0.39
CA MET A 96 19.75 -10.69 -0.64
C MET A 96 21.01 -11.53 -0.90
N THR A 97 20.97 -12.81 -0.51
CA THR A 97 21.97 -13.81 -0.91
C THR A 97 21.28 -14.97 -1.63
N PRO A 98 21.98 -15.79 -2.42
CA PRO A 98 21.37 -16.95 -3.08
C PRO A 98 20.68 -17.91 -2.10
N GLU A 99 21.27 -18.07 -0.91
CA GLU A 99 20.75 -18.94 0.16
C GLU A 99 19.46 -18.35 0.77
N ALA A 100 19.36 -17.02 0.85
CA ALA A 100 18.18 -16.33 1.37
C ALA A 100 17.01 -16.35 0.37
N LEU A 101 17.29 -16.42 -0.95
CA LEU A 101 16.26 -16.37 -2.00
C LEU A 101 15.21 -17.48 -1.84
N GLY A 102 15.65 -18.71 -1.54
CA GLY A 102 14.75 -19.88 -1.35
C GLY A 102 13.73 -19.67 -0.24
N TYR A 103 13.97 -18.73 0.67
CA TYR A 103 13.07 -18.37 1.74
C TYR A 103 12.29 -17.08 1.44
N LEU A 104 12.96 -16.04 0.92
CA LEU A 104 12.35 -14.70 0.75
C LEU A 104 11.22 -14.71 -0.28
N ALA A 105 11.35 -15.42 -1.39
CA ALA A 105 10.30 -15.45 -2.41
C ALA A 105 9.02 -16.15 -1.92
N PRO A 106 9.06 -17.36 -1.29
CA PRO A 106 7.88 -17.95 -0.65
C PRO A 106 7.29 -17.10 0.49
N MET A 107 8.14 -16.42 1.29
CA MET A 107 7.68 -15.52 2.33
C MET A 107 6.87 -14.36 1.74
N LEU A 108 7.39 -13.66 0.72
CA LEU A 108 6.67 -12.58 0.04
C LEU A 108 5.39 -13.06 -0.63
N ALA A 109 5.43 -14.24 -1.25
CA ALA A 109 4.22 -14.83 -1.81
C ALA A 109 3.11 -15.01 -0.76
N ARG A 110 3.49 -15.37 0.46
CA ARG A 110 2.55 -15.57 1.56
C ARG A 110 2.09 -14.29 2.22
N VAL A 111 3.04 -13.40 2.61
CA VAL A 111 2.70 -12.19 3.40
C VAL A 111 2.14 -11.08 2.54
N GLU A 112 2.56 -10.97 1.28
CA GLU A 112 2.17 -9.90 0.37
C GLU A 112 1.19 -10.38 -0.72
N GLY A 113 0.75 -11.63 -0.69
CA GLY A 113 -0.19 -12.16 -1.66
C GLY A 113 0.31 -12.07 -3.11
N MET A 114 1.63 -12.10 -3.32
CA MET A 114 2.23 -12.12 -4.67
C MET A 114 2.30 -13.56 -5.18
N PRO A 115 1.85 -13.87 -6.41
CA PRO A 115 1.98 -15.25 -6.91
C PRO A 115 3.44 -15.70 -6.96
N LEU A 116 3.77 -16.83 -6.30
CA LEU A 116 5.15 -17.32 -6.24
C LEU A 116 5.73 -17.58 -7.64
N GLU A 117 4.92 -18.10 -8.55
CA GLU A 117 5.32 -18.32 -9.95
C GLU A 117 5.73 -17.01 -10.62
N THR A 118 4.99 -15.92 -10.39
CA THR A 118 5.33 -14.59 -10.89
C THR A 118 6.69 -14.12 -10.36
N LEU A 119 6.92 -14.24 -9.04
CA LEU A 119 8.18 -13.88 -8.41
C LEU A 119 9.37 -14.67 -8.98
N GLN A 120 9.17 -15.97 -9.26
CA GLN A 120 10.20 -16.83 -9.83
C GLN A 120 10.49 -16.54 -11.30
N MET A 121 9.47 -16.19 -12.10
CA MET A 121 9.59 -15.95 -13.54
C MET A 121 10.07 -14.55 -13.88
N ALA A 122 9.57 -13.55 -13.17
CA ALA A 122 9.70 -12.15 -13.58
C ALA A 122 10.79 -11.39 -12.85
N VAL A 123 11.13 -11.78 -11.63
CA VAL A 123 12.18 -11.10 -10.85
C VAL A 123 13.53 -11.75 -11.14
N PRO A 124 14.56 -10.99 -11.58
CA PRO A 124 15.83 -11.57 -12.03
C PRO A 124 16.74 -12.07 -10.88
N TRP A 125 16.51 -11.66 -9.64
CA TRP A 125 17.22 -12.07 -8.41
C TRP A 125 18.76 -12.08 -8.53
N ASN A 126 19.34 -11.10 -9.24
CA ASN A 126 20.77 -11.06 -9.61
C ASN A 126 21.55 -9.93 -8.96
N TRP A 127 21.11 -9.43 -7.81
CA TRP A 127 21.82 -8.49 -6.94
C TRP A 127 22.21 -9.16 -5.63
N ARG A 128 23.06 -8.50 -4.84
CA ARG A 128 23.45 -8.90 -3.50
C ARG A 128 23.26 -7.79 -2.49
N SER A 129 23.65 -6.58 -2.85
CA SER A 129 23.50 -5.41 -2.00
C SER A 129 22.23 -4.63 -2.33
N PHE A 130 21.89 -3.70 -1.46
CA PHE A 130 20.75 -2.81 -1.68
C PHE A 130 21.01 -1.86 -2.85
N GLY A 131 22.25 -1.35 -2.96
CA GLY A 131 22.66 -0.50 -4.08
C GLY A 131 22.55 -1.20 -5.42
N GLU A 132 22.98 -2.45 -5.53
CA GLU A 132 22.85 -3.24 -6.76
C GLU A 132 21.38 -3.42 -7.19
N TYR A 133 20.46 -3.58 -6.22
CA TYR A 133 19.02 -3.61 -6.51
C TYR A 133 18.54 -2.26 -7.07
N LEU A 134 18.89 -1.14 -6.42
CA LEU A 134 18.53 0.19 -6.90
C LEU A 134 19.10 0.49 -8.29
N ASP A 135 20.36 0.12 -8.54
CA ASP A 135 21.01 0.27 -9.86
C ASP A 135 20.31 -0.56 -10.95
N ARG A 136 19.68 -1.68 -10.56
CA ARG A 136 18.99 -2.56 -11.50
C ARG A 136 17.72 -1.95 -12.08
N ILE A 137 17.08 -1.08 -11.33
CA ILE A 137 15.83 -0.43 -11.73
C ILE A 137 16.02 1.05 -12.12
N GLU A 138 17.23 1.59 -11.99
CA GLU A 138 17.55 2.96 -12.39
C GLU A 138 17.28 3.17 -13.88
N GLY A 139 16.52 4.23 -14.22
CA GLY A 139 16.18 4.56 -15.61
C GLY A 139 15.16 3.63 -16.29
N THR A 140 14.52 2.73 -15.56
CA THR A 140 13.56 1.77 -16.14
C THR A 140 12.13 1.93 -15.63
N ILE A 141 11.89 2.79 -14.65
CA ILE A 141 10.59 2.91 -13.95
C ILE A 141 9.82 4.15 -14.38
N GLY A 142 8.47 4.07 -14.37
CA GLY A 142 7.59 5.17 -14.74
C GLY A 142 7.41 6.21 -13.65
N LEU A 143 7.29 5.79 -12.39
CA LEU A 143 7.13 6.66 -11.23
C LEU A 143 8.47 6.87 -10.50
N ASN A 144 8.59 7.95 -9.74
CA ASN A 144 9.65 8.05 -8.76
C ASN A 144 9.43 7.00 -7.68
N ALA A 145 10.46 6.21 -7.36
CA ALA A 145 10.33 5.13 -6.39
C ALA A 145 11.54 5.07 -5.45
N GLY A 146 11.29 4.90 -4.16
CA GLY A 146 12.33 4.69 -3.17
C GLY A 146 11.95 3.56 -2.20
N PHE A 147 12.95 2.87 -1.65
CA PHE A 147 12.70 1.64 -0.91
C PHE A 147 13.42 1.62 0.44
N PHE A 148 12.75 1.01 1.42
CA PHE A 148 13.27 0.76 2.76
C PHE A 148 13.95 -0.61 2.82
N ALA A 149 14.92 -0.77 3.69
CA ALA A 149 15.55 -2.05 3.97
C ALA A 149 14.74 -2.80 5.04
N GLY A 150 14.17 -3.95 4.67
CA GLY A 150 13.29 -4.74 5.52
C GLY A 150 14.05 -5.61 6.51
N HIS A 151 13.58 -5.62 7.77
CA HIS A 151 14.17 -6.36 8.88
C HIS A 151 14.25 -7.87 8.61
N SER A 152 13.19 -8.46 8.05
CA SER A 152 13.15 -9.91 7.76
C SER A 152 14.22 -10.31 6.74
N ALA A 153 14.46 -9.50 5.70
CA ALA A 153 15.52 -9.74 4.73
C ALA A 153 16.91 -9.64 5.37
N ILE A 154 17.16 -8.59 6.17
CA ILE A 154 18.42 -8.40 6.90
C ILE A 154 18.71 -9.58 7.83
N ARG A 155 17.72 -10.01 8.64
CA ARG A 155 17.86 -11.17 9.51
C ARG A 155 18.18 -12.43 8.73
N ARG A 156 17.46 -12.68 7.62
CA ARG A 156 17.65 -13.89 6.81
C ARG A 156 19.03 -13.93 6.17
N VAL A 157 19.55 -12.81 5.70
CA VAL A 157 20.89 -12.70 5.12
C VAL A 157 21.98 -12.98 6.16
N VAL A 158 21.85 -12.46 7.39
CA VAL A 158 22.89 -12.58 8.42
C VAL A 158 22.80 -13.90 9.19
N MET A 159 21.59 -14.32 9.57
CA MET A 159 21.37 -15.47 10.44
C MET A 159 21.07 -16.78 9.68
N GLY A 160 20.84 -16.70 8.35
CA GLY A 160 20.45 -17.87 7.57
C GLY A 160 19.15 -18.50 8.10
N GLU A 161 19.15 -19.83 8.27
CA GLU A 161 17.99 -20.56 8.79
C GLU A 161 17.62 -20.20 10.23
N ARG A 162 18.60 -19.75 11.02
CA ARG A 162 18.37 -19.30 12.40
C ARG A 162 17.51 -18.05 12.53
N ALA A 163 17.28 -17.31 11.44
CA ALA A 163 16.41 -16.13 11.43
C ALA A 163 14.98 -16.43 11.87
N VAL A 164 14.54 -17.69 11.74
CA VAL A 164 13.26 -18.21 12.22
C VAL A 164 13.52 -19.10 13.43
N GLY A 165 12.74 -18.92 14.49
CA GLY A 165 12.80 -19.75 15.70
C GLY A 165 13.83 -19.32 16.74
N HIS A 166 14.75 -18.36 16.45
CA HIS A 166 15.82 -18.02 17.35
C HIS A 166 16.00 -16.50 17.50
N LYS A 167 16.44 -16.08 18.69
CA LYS A 167 16.96 -14.72 18.91
C LYS A 167 18.36 -14.60 18.32
N ALA A 168 18.73 -13.38 17.95
CA ALA A 168 20.07 -13.08 17.45
C ALA A 168 21.11 -13.16 18.58
N THR A 169 22.30 -13.66 18.25
CA THR A 169 23.48 -13.50 19.10
C THR A 169 24.03 -12.07 18.98
N PRO A 170 24.93 -11.62 19.90
CA PRO A 170 25.59 -10.33 19.77
C PRO A 170 26.34 -10.15 18.44
N GLU A 171 26.95 -11.20 17.92
CA GLU A 171 27.68 -11.21 16.65
C GLU A 171 26.72 -11.07 15.45
N GLU A 172 25.58 -11.78 15.49
CA GLU A 172 24.53 -11.68 14.49
C GLU A 172 23.90 -10.28 14.49
N LEU A 173 23.64 -9.71 15.68
CA LEU A 173 23.16 -8.33 15.80
C LEU A 173 24.17 -7.32 15.24
N ALA A 174 25.45 -7.48 15.52
CA ALA A 174 26.51 -6.64 14.93
C ALA A 174 26.56 -6.79 13.40
N GLY A 175 26.37 -8.00 12.89
CA GLY A 175 26.26 -8.26 11.43
C GLY A 175 25.04 -7.57 10.81
N MET A 176 23.87 -7.62 11.46
CA MET A 176 22.65 -6.96 10.98
C MET A 176 22.78 -5.42 11.00
N THR A 177 23.33 -4.85 12.07
CA THR A 177 23.57 -3.38 12.12
C THR A 177 24.55 -2.92 11.06
N ALA A 178 25.61 -3.69 10.79
CA ALA A 178 26.56 -3.38 9.71
C ALA A 178 25.90 -3.49 8.32
N LEU A 179 25.08 -4.52 8.08
CA LEU A 179 24.39 -4.73 6.81
C LEU A 179 23.34 -3.63 6.57
N LEU A 180 22.58 -3.25 7.60
CA LEU A 180 21.64 -2.12 7.51
C LEU A 180 22.40 -0.82 7.22
N GLY A 181 23.47 -0.52 7.95
CA GLY A 181 24.27 0.67 7.70
C GLY A 181 24.82 0.73 6.27
N LYS A 182 25.27 -0.42 5.73
CA LYS A 182 25.65 -0.52 4.32
C LYS A 182 24.49 -0.21 3.38
N SER A 183 23.31 -0.79 3.61
CA SER A 183 22.11 -0.57 2.79
C SER A 183 21.67 0.90 2.79
N LEU A 184 21.70 1.56 3.96
CA LEU A 184 21.39 2.99 4.08
C LEU A 184 22.43 3.86 3.35
N GLY A 185 23.72 3.51 3.46
CA GLY A 185 24.80 4.18 2.72
C GLY A 185 24.73 4.00 1.21
N GLU A 186 24.10 2.94 0.73
CA GLU A 186 23.86 2.65 -0.69
C GLU A 186 22.57 3.30 -1.22
N GLY A 187 21.77 3.94 -0.37
CA GLY A 187 20.60 4.72 -0.78
C GLY A 187 19.25 4.20 -0.32
N ALA A 188 19.19 3.18 0.54
CA ALA A 188 17.92 2.79 1.16
C ALA A 188 17.30 3.98 1.91
N LEU A 189 15.98 4.21 1.73
CA LEU A 189 15.28 5.34 2.35
C LEU A 189 15.05 5.18 3.85
N GLY A 190 15.37 4.00 4.40
CA GLY A 190 15.18 3.77 5.83
C GLY A 190 15.16 2.30 6.21
N PHE A 191 14.63 2.04 7.40
CA PHE A 191 14.47 0.73 7.99
C PHE A 191 13.00 0.46 8.27
N SER A 192 12.52 -0.73 7.92
CA SER A 192 11.16 -1.18 8.22
C SER A 192 11.15 -2.48 9.04
N SER A 193 10.15 -2.64 9.93
CA SER A 193 10.01 -3.85 10.74
C SER A 193 8.56 -4.14 11.11
N THR A 194 8.28 -5.40 11.49
CA THR A 194 6.96 -5.82 11.96
C THR A 194 7.04 -6.79 13.12
N ILE A 195 6.06 -6.70 14.03
CA ILE A 195 5.75 -7.71 15.03
C ILE A 195 4.31 -8.23 14.90
N SER A 196 3.61 -7.88 13.81
CA SER A 196 2.23 -8.27 13.59
C SER A 196 2.04 -9.78 13.57
N ALA A 197 1.08 -10.26 14.36
CA ALA A 197 0.75 -11.69 14.45
C ALA A 197 0.23 -12.27 13.13
N THR A 198 -0.24 -11.43 12.20
CA THR A 198 -0.73 -11.84 10.87
C THR A 198 0.39 -12.18 9.90
N HIS A 199 1.62 -11.72 10.14
CA HIS A 199 2.74 -11.94 9.25
C HIS A 199 3.41 -13.28 9.51
N ASN A 200 3.13 -14.26 8.65
CA ASN A 200 3.69 -15.61 8.68
C ASN A 200 4.36 -15.93 7.35
N ASP A 201 5.42 -16.74 7.38
CA ASP A 201 6.16 -17.15 6.19
C ASP A 201 5.43 -18.23 5.37
N GLY A 202 6.06 -18.68 4.29
CA GLY A 202 5.48 -19.70 3.39
C GLY A 202 5.13 -21.03 4.07
N ASP A 203 5.79 -21.35 5.18
CA ASP A 203 5.55 -22.56 5.97
C ASP A 203 4.56 -22.32 7.13
N GLY A 204 4.06 -21.10 7.29
CA GLY A 204 3.13 -20.71 8.37
C GLY A 204 3.80 -20.34 9.69
N ASN A 205 5.13 -20.26 9.75
CA ASN A 205 5.85 -19.75 10.91
C ASN A 205 5.84 -18.23 10.94
N ALA A 206 6.04 -17.64 12.11
CA ALA A 206 6.26 -16.20 12.22
C ALA A 206 7.44 -15.77 11.33
N VAL A 207 7.30 -14.65 10.60
CA VAL A 207 8.38 -14.09 9.77
C VAL A 207 9.61 -13.72 10.61
N PRO A 208 10.82 -13.64 10.03
CA PRO A 208 12.06 -13.43 10.77
C PRO A 208 12.04 -12.27 11.77
N SER A 209 11.48 -11.10 11.42
CA SER A 209 11.41 -9.94 12.32
C SER A 209 10.63 -10.19 13.62
N ARG A 210 9.64 -11.10 13.61
CA ARG A 210 8.83 -11.46 14.79
C ARG A 210 9.58 -12.31 15.83
N TRP A 211 10.74 -12.84 15.49
CA TRP A 211 11.62 -13.55 16.43
C TRP A 211 12.63 -12.63 17.10
N ALA A 212 12.69 -11.37 16.67
CA ALA A 212 13.52 -10.34 17.30
C ALA A 212 12.98 -9.98 18.70
N ASP A 213 13.86 -9.68 19.62
CA ASP A 213 13.46 -8.96 20.82
C ASP A 213 13.49 -7.44 20.61
N ASN A 214 12.87 -6.71 21.53
CA ASN A 214 12.79 -5.25 21.43
C ASN A 214 14.17 -4.60 21.33
N SER A 215 15.20 -5.15 21.99
CA SER A 215 16.55 -4.60 21.97
C SER A 215 17.20 -4.68 20.60
N GLU A 216 16.91 -5.71 19.81
CA GLU A 216 17.36 -5.85 18.43
C GLU A 216 16.71 -4.78 17.54
N ILE A 217 15.38 -4.63 17.62
CA ILE A 217 14.64 -3.64 16.81
C ILE A 217 15.15 -2.21 17.12
N ILE A 218 15.33 -1.88 18.40
CA ILE A 218 15.84 -0.58 18.84
C ILE A 218 17.28 -0.36 18.37
N ALA A 219 18.14 -1.40 18.42
CA ALA A 219 19.52 -1.30 17.94
C ALA A 219 19.59 -1.04 16.43
N LEU A 220 18.75 -1.69 15.63
CA LEU A 220 18.63 -1.45 14.19
C LEU A 220 18.07 -0.05 13.90
N ALA A 221 17.02 0.38 14.60
CA ALA A 221 16.48 1.73 14.46
C ALA A 221 17.54 2.81 14.78
N ARG A 222 18.42 2.56 15.76
CA ARG A 222 19.51 3.49 16.11
C ARG A 222 20.50 3.72 14.96
N VAL A 223 20.73 2.73 14.10
CA VAL A 223 21.61 2.86 12.93
C VAL A 223 21.10 3.96 11.99
N VAL A 224 19.76 4.08 11.83
CA VAL A 224 19.13 5.07 10.94
C VAL A 224 19.55 6.51 11.27
N ARG A 225 19.77 6.81 12.55
CA ARG A 225 20.17 8.15 13.02
C ARG A 225 21.40 8.70 12.33
N ASP A 226 22.36 7.82 11.99
CA ASP A 226 23.66 8.20 11.48
C ASP A 226 23.67 8.40 9.95
N TYR A 227 22.53 8.15 9.27
CA TYR A 227 22.36 8.29 7.82
C TYR A 227 21.35 9.39 7.50
N PRO A 228 21.76 10.49 6.82
CA PRO A 228 20.83 11.58 6.50
C PRO A 228 19.76 11.14 5.48
N GLY A 229 18.59 11.76 5.57
CA GLY A 229 17.49 11.53 4.62
C GLY A 229 16.79 10.19 4.79
N THR A 230 17.00 9.49 5.90
CA THR A 230 16.40 8.18 6.18
C THR A 230 15.24 8.28 7.16
N GLY A 231 14.29 7.33 7.09
CA GLY A 231 13.13 7.20 7.95
C GLY A 231 13.01 5.82 8.61
N VAL A 232 11.98 5.63 9.42
CA VAL A 232 11.65 4.35 10.06
C VAL A 232 10.16 4.08 9.94
N GLU A 233 9.82 2.85 9.57
CA GLU A 233 8.46 2.33 9.58
C GLU A 233 8.38 1.13 10.52
N PHE A 234 7.24 0.99 11.21
CA PHE A 234 7.03 -0.12 12.12
C PHE A 234 5.57 -0.56 12.12
N LEU A 235 5.32 -1.84 11.86
CA LEU A 235 3.99 -2.43 11.96
C LEU A 235 3.82 -3.19 13.29
N PRO A 236 3.11 -2.60 14.27
CA PRO A 236 2.91 -3.22 15.58
C PRO A 236 1.85 -4.32 15.62
N GLY A 237 0.97 -4.37 14.58
CA GLY A 237 -0.20 -5.24 14.54
C GLY A 237 -1.50 -4.45 14.63
N VAL A 238 -2.63 -5.18 14.58
CA VAL A 238 -3.98 -4.57 14.53
C VAL A 238 -4.41 -4.05 15.91
N ASP A 239 -4.10 -4.80 16.96
CA ASP A 239 -4.35 -4.42 18.35
C ASP A 239 -2.99 -4.30 19.07
N PHE A 240 -2.84 -3.26 19.88
CA PHE A 240 -1.57 -3.01 20.54
C PHE A 240 -1.42 -3.89 21.78
N GLU A 241 -0.49 -4.82 21.71
CA GLU A 241 -0.06 -5.60 22.86
C GLU A 241 0.58 -4.69 23.94
N PRO A 242 0.51 -5.06 25.23
CA PRO A 242 1.20 -4.34 26.29
C PRO A 242 2.70 -4.15 25.96
N GLY A 243 3.20 -2.91 26.10
CA GLY A 243 4.58 -2.55 25.80
C GLY A 243 4.82 -2.05 24.36
N VAL A 244 3.83 -2.12 23.46
CA VAL A 244 3.95 -1.57 22.09
C VAL A 244 4.11 -0.04 22.09
N PRO A 245 3.35 0.74 22.90
CA PRO A 245 3.56 2.18 22.97
C PRO A 245 4.98 2.57 23.42
N GLU A 246 5.54 1.83 24.36
CA GLU A 246 6.92 2.01 24.82
C GLU A 246 7.91 1.67 23.69
N LEU A 247 7.74 0.52 23.04
CA LEU A 247 8.65 0.07 21.98
C LEU A 247 8.71 1.05 20.82
N ILE A 248 7.55 1.47 20.27
CA ILE A 248 7.53 2.38 19.12
C ILE A 248 8.08 3.77 19.49
N THR A 249 7.86 4.21 20.74
CA THR A 249 8.47 5.43 21.28
C THR A 249 9.99 5.31 21.33
N GLU A 250 10.53 4.20 21.86
CA GLU A 250 11.97 3.93 21.89
C GLU A 250 12.60 3.84 20.49
N ILE A 251 11.88 3.26 19.52
CA ILE A 251 12.29 3.24 18.11
C ILE A 251 12.46 4.69 17.59
N SER A 252 11.48 5.57 17.85
CA SER A 252 11.54 6.97 17.44
C SER A 252 12.70 7.71 18.12
N LEU A 253 12.87 7.54 19.43
CA LEU A 253 13.96 8.16 20.18
C LEU A 253 15.35 7.65 19.76
N ALA A 254 15.48 6.35 19.50
CA ALA A 254 16.74 5.74 19.08
C ALA A 254 17.15 6.18 17.67
N SER A 255 16.21 6.23 16.75
CA SER A 255 16.43 6.67 15.35
C SER A 255 16.53 8.18 15.22
N GLN A 256 15.97 8.95 16.16
CA GLN A 256 15.75 10.40 16.05
C GLN A 256 14.97 10.76 14.76
N ARG A 257 13.93 9.98 14.46
CA ARG A 257 13.03 10.15 13.32
C ARG A 257 11.58 10.03 13.75
N PRO A 258 10.66 10.71 13.07
CA PRO A 258 9.27 10.31 13.10
C PRO A 258 9.16 8.86 12.64
N VAL A 259 8.36 8.07 13.36
CA VAL A 259 8.08 6.66 13.00
C VAL A 259 6.64 6.57 12.53
N ASN A 260 6.41 6.06 11.33
CA ASN A 260 5.06 5.73 10.93
C ASN A 260 4.70 4.29 11.31
N TRP A 261 3.42 4.07 11.52
CA TRP A 261 2.87 2.73 11.71
C TRP A 261 1.59 2.53 10.90
N ASN A 262 1.31 1.31 10.51
CA ASN A 262 0.16 0.91 9.70
C ASN A 262 -0.84 0.14 10.57
N ALA A 263 -2.09 0.39 10.46
CA ALA A 263 -2.78 1.55 9.93
C ALA A 263 -4.05 1.78 10.74
N VAL A 264 -4.53 3.00 10.77
CA VAL A 264 -5.87 3.30 11.28
C VAL A 264 -6.86 3.14 10.13
N ALA A 265 -7.79 2.21 10.29
CA ALA A 265 -8.89 1.95 9.35
C ALA A 265 -10.23 2.32 9.98
N VAL A 266 -11.09 2.97 9.21
CA VAL A 266 -12.47 3.24 9.60
C VAL A 266 -13.37 2.13 9.04
N SER A 267 -14.00 1.38 9.94
CA SER A 267 -15.02 0.38 9.61
C SER A 267 -16.43 0.91 9.88
N GLY A 268 -17.46 0.20 9.39
CA GLY A 268 -18.87 0.52 9.69
C GLY A 268 -19.32 0.14 11.10
N ARG A 269 -18.42 -0.08 12.06
CA ARG A 269 -18.73 -0.46 13.44
C ARG A 269 -19.09 0.77 14.28
N ALA A 270 -19.99 0.60 15.23
CA ALA A 270 -20.41 1.67 16.13
C ALA A 270 -19.28 2.21 17.02
N ASP A 271 -18.26 1.39 17.30
CA ASP A 271 -17.09 1.73 18.14
C ASP A 271 -15.89 2.25 17.33
N ALA A 272 -16.03 2.48 16.00
CA ALA A 272 -14.92 2.84 15.12
C ALA A 272 -14.18 4.13 15.56
N ALA A 273 -14.91 5.13 16.03
CA ALA A 273 -14.30 6.39 16.50
C ALA A 273 -13.52 6.21 17.81
N GLU A 274 -14.05 5.43 18.75
CA GLU A 274 -13.35 5.12 20.01
C GLU A 274 -12.09 4.29 19.76
N LYS A 275 -12.19 3.30 18.87
CA LYS A 275 -11.04 2.48 18.48
C LYS A 275 -9.95 3.32 17.82
N ALA A 276 -10.31 4.19 16.87
CA ALA A 276 -9.35 5.08 16.21
C ALA A 276 -8.64 6.00 17.23
N GLU A 277 -9.37 6.62 18.14
CA GLU A 277 -8.77 7.49 19.16
C GLU A 277 -7.87 6.70 20.13
N SER A 278 -8.28 5.50 20.54
CA SER A 278 -7.46 4.60 21.35
C SER A 278 -6.14 4.23 20.67
N GLN A 279 -6.17 4.00 19.34
CA GLN A 279 -4.97 3.74 18.55
C GLN A 279 -4.08 4.99 18.42
N LEU A 280 -4.67 6.17 18.21
CA LEU A 280 -3.94 7.44 18.10
C LEU A 280 -3.32 7.91 19.41
N ALA A 281 -3.80 7.43 20.56
CA ALA A 281 -3.20 7.71 21.87
C ALA A 281 -1.72 7.32 21.96
N ILE A 282 -1.24 6.40 21.10
CA ILE A 282 0.18 6.05 21.00
C ILE A 282 1.04 7.25 20.54
N SER A 283 0.51 8.09 19.65
CA SER A 283 1.20 9.31 19.20
C SER A 283 1.36 10.31 20.32
N ASP A 284 0.33 10.49 21.15
CA ASP A 284 0.37 11.37 22.31
C ASP A 284 1.30 10.82 23.40
N PHE A 285 1.27 9.50 23.62
CA PHE A 285 2.19 8.82 24.53
C PHE A 285 3.66 9.03 24.14
N ALA A 286 3.98 8.88 22.86
CA ALA A 286 5.32 9.11 22.33
C ALA A 286 5.73 10.58 22.45
N ARG A 287 4.81 11.49 22.05
CA ARG A 287 5.03 12.94 22.11
C ARG A 287 5.35 13.44 23.52
N ALA A 288 4.64 12.93 24.53
CA ALA A 288 4.90 13.25 25.93
C ALA A 288 6.30 12.83 26.41
N ARG A 289 6.98 11.93 25.68
CA ARG A 289 8.32 11.40 25.97
C ARG A 289 9.40 11.90 25.03
N GLY A 290 9.06 12.84 24.13
CA GLY A 290 9.99 13.41 23.16
C GLY A 290 10.11 12.61 21.85
N GLY A 291 9.35 11.51 21.70
CA GLY A 291 9.22 10.77 20.45
C GLY A 291 8.21 11.40 19.49
N GLU A 292 8.19 10.93 18.26
CA GLU A 292 7.17 11.28 17.27
C GLU A 292 6.71 10.03 16.52
N VAL A 293 5.42 9.75 16.61
CA VAL A 293 4.79 8.57 16.03
C VAL A 293 3.57 9.02 15.23
N ILE A 294 3.52 8.63 13.96
CA ILE A 294 2.50 9.03 12.98
C ILE A 294 1.76 7.78 12.50
N ALA A 295 0.44 7.80 12.60
CA ALA A 295 -0.39 6.73 12.06
C ALA A 295 -0.64 6.92 10.57
N LEU A 296 -0.47 5.89 9.75
CA LEU A 296 -1.03 5.89 8.42
C LEU A 296 -2.54 5.60 8.48
N THR A 297 -3.33 6.33 7.70
CA THR A 297 -4.76 6.06 7.54
C THR A 297 -5.02 5.40 6.20
N ILE A 298 -5.85 4.36 6.19
CA ILE A 298 -6.41 3.81 4.95
C ILE A 298 -7.52 4.77 4.51
N PRO A 299 -7.34 5.51 3.40
CA PRO A 299 -8.23 6.60 3.04
C PRO A 299 -9.56 6.15 2.40
N CYS A 300 -9.61 4.93 1.90
CA CYS A 300 -10.80 4.31 1.33
C CYS A 300 -11.41 3.30 2.31
N THR A 301 -12.63 2.86 2.04
CA THR A 301 -13.14 1.65 2.68
C THR A 301 -12.43 0.48 2.03
N PRO A 302 -11.64 -0.31 2.77
CA PRO A 302 -10.99 -1.46 2.16
C PRO A 302 -12.06 -2.47 1.75
N GLU A 303 -12.13 -2.80 0.48
CA GLU A 303 -12.83 -3.99 0.02
C GLU A 303 -11.82 -5.13 -0.06
N VAL A 304 -12.17 -6.27 0.54
CA VAL A 304 -11.31 -7.46 0.55
C VAL A 304 -11.93 -8.47 -0.41
N TYR A 305 -11.23 -8.75 -1.49
CA TYR A 305 -11.65 -9.70 -2.52
C TYR A 305 -11.05 -11.07 -2.23
N MET A 306 -11.87 -12.10 -2.25
CA MET A 306 -11.49 -13.45 -1.83
C MET A 306 -11.97 -14.47 -2.86
N THR A 307 -11.11 -15.45 -3.17
CA THR A 307 -11.46 -16.58 -4.02
C THR A 307 -11.17 -17.91 -3.32
N PHE A 308 -11.89 -18.95 -3.68
CA PHE A 308 -11.56 -20.31 -3.22
C PHE A 308 -10.34 -20.91 -3.94
N LYS A 309 -9.82 -20.23 -4.96
CA LYS A 309 -8.59 -20.63 -5.66
C LYS A 309 -7.34 -20.31 -4.84
N GLN A 310 -7.20 -19.07 -4.37
CA GLN A 310 -6.03 -18.63 -3.59
C GLN A 310 -6.18 -18.95 -2.10
N GLY A 311 -7.35 -18.67 -1.54
CA GLY A 311 -7.69 -19.01 -0.17
C GLY A 311 -7.12 -18.12 0.90
N PHE A 312 -6.31 -17.11 0.53
CA PHE A 312 -5.80 -16.15 1.49
C PHE A 312 -6.97 -15.49 2.24
N VAL A 313 -6.79 -15.26 3.52
CA VAL A 313 -7.77 -14.85 4.53
C VAL A 313 -8.74 -15.97 4.93
N PHE A 314 -9.33 -16.76 4.02
CA PHE A 314 -10.14 -17.92 4.41
C PHE A 314 -9.35 -18.93 5.25
N ASP A 315 -8.06 -19.11 4.97
CA ASP A 315 -7.16 -19.99 5.71
C ASP A 315 -6.82 -19.47 7.13
N SER A 316 -7.22 -18.26 7.48
CA SER A 316 -7.18 -17.76 8.86
C SER A 316 -8.29 -18.33 9.73
N LEU A 317 -9.36 -18.86 9.12
CA LEU A 317 -10.44 -19.51 9.84
C LEU A 317 -9.95 -20.80 10.53
N PRO A 318 -10.57 -21.22 11.64
CA PRO A 318 -10.15 -22.39 12.40
C PRO A 318 -10.50 -23.71 11.68
N GLY A 319 -9.99 -24.80 12.23
CA GLY A 319 -10.34 -26.15 11.80
C GLY A 319 -9.84 -26.51 10.41
N ILE A 320 -10.72 -27.11 9.61
CA ILE A 320 -10.38 -27.63 8.28
C ILE A 320 -10.00 -26.52 7.28
N TRP A 321 -10.41 -25.26 7.51
CA TRP A 321 -10.07 -24.13 6.65
C TRP A 321 -8.57 -23.95 6.46
N ARG A 322 -7.75 -24.23 7.49
CA ARG A 322 -6.29 -24.16 7.43
C ARG A 322 -5.65 -25.25 6.57
N GLU A 323 -6.35 -26.35 6.39
CA GLU A 323 -5.82 -27.54 5.68
C GLU A 323 -6.23 -27.56 4.20
N ILE A 324 -7.44 -27.09 3.88
CA ILE A 324 -7.98 -27.20 2.52
C ILE A 324 -7.12 -26.48 1.47
N PHE A 325 -6.48 -25.38 1.84
CA PHE A 325 -5.64 -24.60 0.92
C PHE A 325 -4.25 -25.19 0.72
N LYS A 326 -3.88 -26.25 1.48
CA LYS A 326 -2.68 -27.06 1.26
C LYS A 326 -2.89 -28.16 0.20
N TRP A 327 -4.16 -28.49 -0.11
CA TRP A 327 -4.48 -29.49 -1.13
C TRP A 327 -4.26 -28.92 -2.53
N SER A 328 -3.93 -29.82 -3.48
CA SER A 328 -3.85 -29.44 -4.88
C SER A 328 -5.19 -28.89 -5.40
N LEU A 329 -5.17 -28.01 -6.39
CA LEU A 329 -6.40 -27.44 -6.94
C LEU A 329 -7.41 -28.50 -7.41
N PRO A 330 -7.02 -29.56 -8.16
CA PRO A 330 -7.93 -30.64 -8.55
C PRO A 330 -8.54 -31.37 -7.35
N GLU A 331 -7.73 -31.69 -6.33
CA GLU A 331 -8.21 -32.35 -5.11
C GLU A 331 -9.22 -31.46 -4.36
N ARG A 332 -8.94 -30.17 -4.25
CA ARG A 332 -9.80 -29.18 -3.62
C ARG A 332 -11.15 -29.09 -4.32
N MET A 333 -11.16 -29.01 -5.65
CA MET A 333 -12.38 -28.96 -6.46
C MET A 333 -13.23 -30.24 -6.32
N GLU A 334 -12.59 -31.40 -6.18
CA GLU A 334 -13.30 -32.66 -5.93
C GLU A 334 -13.93 -32.67 -4.55
N ARG A 335 -13.14 -32.36 -3.51
CA ARG A 335 -13.57 -32.40 -2.11
C ARG A 335 -14.63 -31.35 -1.76
N TYR A 336 -14.63 -30.18 -2.40
CA TYR A 336 -15.68 -29.17 -2.22
C TYR A 336 -17.07 -29.66 -2.67
N ARG A 337 -17.19 -30.78 -3.37
CA ARG A 337 -18.46 -31.42 -3.70
C ARG A 337 -18.98 -32.32 -2.58
N ASP A 338 -18.14 -32.65 -1.58
CA ASP A 338 -18.50 -33.52 -0.46
C ASP A 338 -19.39 -32.74 0.54
N PRO A 339 -20.66 -33.18 0.78
CA PRO A 339 -21.54 -32.53 1.74
C PRO A 339 -21.02 -32.55 3.19
N GLU A 340 -20.22 -33.56 3.58
CA GLU A 340 -19.64 -33.63 4.92
C GLU A 340 -18.61 -32.53 5.12
N LEU A 341 -17.70 -32.34 4.14
CA LEU A 341 -16.74 -31.26 4.18
C LEU A 341 -17.43 -29.87 4.25
N ARG A 342 -18.51 -29.67 3.47
CA ARG A 342 -19.26 -28.41 3.50
C ARG A 342 -19.86 -28.11 4.88
N ARG A 343 -20.43 -29.12 5.52
CA ARG A 343 -20.96 -28.99 6.89
C ARG A 343 -19.84 -28.66 7.89
N GLN A 344 -18.70 -29.29 7.76
CA GLN A 344 -17.55 -29.01 8.63
C GLN A 344 -17.02 -27.58 8.41
N LEU A 345 -16.89 -27.12 7.17
CA LEU A 345 -16.49 -25.74 6.84
C LEU A 345 -17.44 -24.70 7.47
N ALA A 346 -18.74 -24.94 7.38
CA ALA A 346 -19.75 -24.06 8.00
C ALA A 346 -19.60 -24.04 9.53
N ALA A 347 -19.49 -25.21 10.17
CA ALA A 347 -19.36 -25.34 11.62
C ALA A 347 -18.07 -24.68 12.15
N ASP A 348 -16.95 -24.90 11.46
CA ASP A 348 -15.68 -24.29 11.82
C ASP A 348 -15.73 -22.75 11.70
N ALA A 349 -16.37 -22.21 10.66
CA ALA A 349 -16.59 -20.78 10.50
C ALA A 349 -17.48 -20.20 11.62
N GLU A 350 -18.57 -20.88 12.00
CA GLU A 350 -19.45 -20.46 13.10
C GLU A 350 -18.75 -20.45 14.46
N SER A 351 -17.72 -21.27 14.64
CA SER A 351 -16.97 -21.38 15.91
C SER A 351 -16.11 -20.16 16.23
N VAL A 352 -15.91 -19.25 15.29
CA VAL A 352 -15.13 -18.02 15.48
C VAL A 352 -15.87 -17.09 16.47
N PRO A 353 -15.23 -16.64 17.58
CA PRO A 353 -15.85 -15.75 18.55
C PRO A 353 -16.30 -14.41 17.92
N GLU A 354 -17.39 -13.84 18.44
CA GLU A 354 -17.93 -12.56 17.92
C GLU A 354 -16.97 -11.39 18.08
N GLU A 355 -16.14 -11.41 19.12
CA GLU A 355 -15.11 -10.39 19.42
C GLU A 355 -13.83 -10.55 18.57
N ALA A 356 -13.67 -11.67 17.89
CA ALA A 356 -12.47 -11.91 17.08
C ALA A 356 -12.36 -10.90 15.92
N VAL A 357 -11.16 -10.37 15.70
CA VAL A 357 -10.89 -9.40 14.61
C VAL A 357 -11.29 -9.95 13.25
N MET A 358 -11.04 -11.25 13.01
CA MET A 358 -11.35 -11.92 11.74
C MET A 358 -12.77 -12.50 11.67
N ARG A 359 -13.67 -12.12 12.61
CA ARG A 359 -15.07 -12.59 12.62
C ARG A 359 -15.79 -12.28 11.30
N PHE A 360 -15.47 -11.18 10.64
CA PHE A 360 -16.08 -10.82 9.37
C PHE A 360 -15.85 -11.87 8.27
N VAL A 361 -14.70 -12.56 8.28
CA VAL A 361 -14.37 -13.63 7.31
C VAL A 361 -15.30 -14.84 7.50
N SER A 362 -15.67 -15.15 8.74
CA SER A 362 -16.46 -16.33 9.07
C SER A 362 -17.95 -16.20 8.79
N ARG A 363 -18.44 -14.99 8.54
CA ARG A 363 -19.87 -14.72 8.24
C ARG A 363 -20.19 -15.03 6.79
N LEU A 364 -20.17 -16.31 6.41
CA LEU A 364 -20.28 -16.78 5.02
C LEU A 364 -21.50 -16.26 4.25
N GLY A 365 -22.62 -16.03 4.94
CA GLY A 365 -23.80 -15.40 4.33
C GLY A 365 -23.63 -13.92 3.98
N ASN A 366 -22.66 -13.25 4.62
CA ASN A 366 -22.45 -11.80 4.51
C ASN A 366 -21.43 -11.42 3.43
N TYR A 367 -21.39 -12.20 2.36
CA TYR A 367 -20.51 -11.93 1.22
C TYR A 367 -21.33 -11.48 0.01
N ARG A 368 -20.83 -10.45 -0.68
CA ARG A 368 -21.29 -10.08 -2.01
C ARG A 368 -20.50 -10.86 -3.05
N ILE A 369 -21.14 -11.36 -4.09
CA ILE A 369 -20.50 -11.92 -5.27
C ILE A 369 -20.12 -10.74 -6.16
N VAL A 370 -18.81 -10.46 -6.28
CA VAL A 370 -18.30 -9.28 -6.99
C VAL A 370 -18.19 -9.54 -8.48
N SER A 371 -17.56 -10.65 -8.86
CA SER A 371 -17.43 -11.04 -10.26
C SER A 371 -17.43 -12.55 -10.43
N VAL A 372 -17.90 -13.00 -11.59
CA VAL A 372 -17.93 -14.40 -12.01
C VAL A 372 -17.40 -14.53 -13.44
N THR A 373 -16.84 -15.69 -13.77
CA THR A 373 -16.32 -16.00 -15.10
C THR A 373 -17.30 -16.80 -15.94
N ALA A 374 -18.03 -17.75 -15.34
CA ALA A 374 -19.00 -18.58 -16.04
C ALA A 374 -20.27 -17.78 -16.40
N ALA A 375 -20.71 -17.87 -17.65
CA ALA A 375 -21.91 -17.18 -18.11
C ALA A 375 -23.18 -17.58 -17.32
N ALA A 376 -23.25 -18.83 -16.85
CA ALA A 376 -24.36 -19.32 -16.02
C ALA A 376 -24.44 -18.62 -14.66
N ASN A 377 -23.33 -18.12 -14.12
CA ASN A 377 -23.26 -17.44 -12.84
C ASN A 377 -23.53 -15.93 -12.92
N LYS A 378 -23.57 -15.33 -14.12
CA LYS A 378 -23.80 -13.89 -14.29
C LYS A 378 -25.03 -13.34 -13.52
N PRO A 379 -26.16 -14.07 -13.38
CA PRO A 379 -27.29 -13.58 -12.58
C PRO A 379 -26.99 -13.42 -11.07
N TYR A 380 -25.89 -13.95 -10.58
CA TYR A 380 -25.48 -13.83 -9.17
C TYR A 380 -24.58 -12.64 -8.91
N GLU A 381 -23.96 -12.05 -9.93
CA GLU A 381 -23.10 -10.87 -9.76
C GLU A 381 -23.82 -9.72 -9.06
N GLY A 382 -23.18 -9.11 -8.07
CA GLY A 382 -23.70 -8.03 -7.24
C GLY A 382 -24.62 -8.49 -6.09
N ARG A 383 -25.07 -9.75 -6.09
CA ARG A 383 -25.98 -10.27 -5.06
C ARG A 383 -25.23 -10.72 -3.81
N VAL A 384 -25.95 -10.71 -2.70
CA VAL A 384 -25.45 -11.18 -1.40
C VAL A 384 -25.76 -12.67 -1.23
N VAL A 385 -24.80 -13.44 -0.73
CA VAL A 385 -24.92 -14.89 -0.57
C VAL A 385 -26.14 -15.28 0.29
N SER A 386 -26.40 -14.58 1.40
CA SER A 386 -27.57 -14.85 2.26
C SER A 386 -28.91 -14.65 1.56
N GLU A 387 -29.01 -13.68 0.65
CA GLU A 387 -30.23 -13.45 -0.13
C GLU A 387 -30.50 -14.62 -1.10
N ILE A 388 -29.45 -15.14 -1.72
CA ILE A 388 -29.53 -16.30 -2.61
C ILE A 388 -29.88 -17.54 -1.79
N ALA A 389 -29.17 -17.78 -0.69
CA ALA A 389 -29.38 -18.90 0.21
C ALA A 389 -30.82 -18.95 0.73
N ALA A 390 -31.38 -17.80 1.16
CA ALA A 390 -32.76 -17.71 1.61
C ALA A 390 -33.78 -18.00 0.50
N ALA A 391 -33.53 -17.43 -0.71
CA ALA A 391 -34.44 -17.64 -1.85
C ALA A 391 -34.45 -19.09 -2.33
N GLU A 392 -33.35 -19.80 -2.22
CA GLU A 392 -33.17 -21.19 -2.67
C GLU A 392 -33.35 -22.21 -1.53
N SER A 393 -33.57 -21.77 -0.28
CA SER A 393 -33.63 -22.62 0.92
C SER A 393 -32.38 -23.49 1.08
N ARG A 394 -31.21 -22.87 0.99
CA ARG A 394 -29.87 -23.52 1.03
C ARG A 394 -28.99 -22.88 2.09
N GLU A 395 -27.96 -23.61 2.50
CA GLU A 395 -26.92 -23.03 3.36
C GLU A 395 -25.99 -22.08 2.59
N PRO A 396 -25.51 -20.98 3.19
CA PRO A 396 -24.59 -20.04 2.55
C PRO A 396 -23.35 -20.68 1.94
N ILE A 397 -22.73 -21.64 2.63
CA ILE A 397 -21.55 -22.36 2.14
C ILE A 397 -21.84 -23.15 0.87
N ASP A 398 -23.04 -23.75 0.76
CA ASP A 398 -23.42 -24.51 -0.44
C ASP A 398 -23.60 -23.59 -1.64
N VAL A 399 -24.18 -22.41 -1.44
CA VAL A 399 -24.30 -21.37 -2.48
C VAL A 399 -22.91 -20.91 -2.95
N MET A 400 -22.03 -20.56 -2.00
CA MET A 400 -20.67 -20.09 -2.33
C MET A 400 -19.88 -21.15 -3.11
N LEU A 401 -19.88 -22.39 -2.63
CA LEU A 401 -19.06 -23.44 -3.25
C LEU A 401 -19.61 -23.89 -4.60
N ASP A 402 -20.93 -23.93 -4.80
CA ASP A 402 -21.50 -24.30 -6.10
C ASP A 402 -21.20 -23.24 -7.18
N ILE A 403 -21.32 -21.95 -6.82
CA ILE A 403 -20.97 -20.87 -7.73
C ILE A 403 -19.45 -20.90 -8.01
N ALA A 404 -18.62 -21.04 -6.99
CA ALA A 404 -17.18 -21.11 -7.12
C ALA A 404 -16.71 -22.30 -7.98
N LEU A 405 -17.29 -23.48 -7.77
CA LEU A 405 -16.96 -24.69 -8.55
C LEU A 405 -17.33 -24.54 -10.04
N ALA A 406 -18.43 -23.86 -10.35
CA ALA A 406 -18.83 -23.59 -11.73
C ALA A 406 -17.92 -22.57 -12.43
N ASP A 407 -17.15 -21.79 -11.65
CA ASP A 407 -16.20 -20.77 -12.08
C ASP A 407 -14.72 -21.20 -11.95
N ASP A 408 -14.44 -22.49 -11.83
CA ASP A 408 -13.07 -23.00 -11.58
C ASP A 408 -12.40 -22.35 -10.35
N LEU A 409 -13.20 -22.06 -9.31
CA LEU A 409 -12.85 -21.35 -8.07
C LEU A 409 -12.39 -19.89 -8.24
N LEU A 410 -12.65 -19.28 -9.39
CA LEU A 410 -12.29 -17.89 -9.72
C LEU A 410 -13.37 -16.87 -9.33
N THR A 411 -14.55 -17.30 -8.86
CA THR A 411 -15.57 -16.38 -8.35
C THR A 411 -14.97 -15.50 -7.25
N VAL A 412 -15.12 -14.19 -7.39
CA VAL A 412 -14.67 -13.21 -6.40
C VAL A 412 -15.80 -12.91 -5.44
N PHE A 413 -15.53 -13.12 -4.15
CA PHE A 413 -16.40 -12.79 -3.04
C PHE A 413 -15.82 -11.65 -2.23
N ALA A 414 -16.66 -10.69 -1.78
CA ALA A 414 -16.24 -9.63 -0.87
C ALA A 414 -17.14 -9.61 0.37
N PRO A 415 -16.61 -9.67 1.60
CA PRO A 415 -17.40 -9.52 2.81
C PRO A 415 -17.94 -8.09 2.90
N LEU A 416 -19.16 -7.93 3.37
CA LEU A 416 -19.77 -6.62 3.60
C LEU A 416 -19.23 -6.02 4.89
N LEU A 417 -18.17 -5.22 4.78
CA LEU A 417 -17.49 -4.62 5.92
C LEU A 417 -18.17 -3.34 6.42
N GLY A 418 -19.02 -2.71 5.61
CA GLY A 418 -19.58 -1.39 5.89
C GLY A 418 -18.55 -0.27 5.79
N GLY A 419 -18.92 0.92 6.23
CA GLY A 419 -17.99 2.06 6.24
C GLY A 419 -18.03 2.93 5.00
N HIS A 420 -18.99 2.72 4.08
CA HIS A 420 -19.21 3.56 2.89
C HIS A 420 -20.22 4.70 3.17
N ASP A 421 -20.80 4.74 4.35
CA ASP A 421 -21.77 5.75 4.74
C ASP A 421 -21.12 7.10 5.06
N HIS A 422 -21.95 8.15 5.08
CA HIS A 422 -21.49 9.51 5.33
C HIS A 422 -20.82 9.67 6.70
N GLU A 423 -21.31 9.00 7.75
CA GLU A 423 -20.75 9.10 9.11
C GLU A 423 -19.33 8.52 9.15
N SER A 424 -19.10 7.40 8.47
CA SER A 424 -17.77 6.81 8.30
C SER A 424 -16.82 7.74 7.56
N PHE A 425 -17.30 8.45 6.52
CA PHE A 425 -16.49 9.45 5.82
C PHE A 425 -16.23 10.70 6.67
N VAL A 426 -17.17 11.14 7.49
CA VAL A 426 -16.94 12.23 8.46
C VAL A 426 -15.82 11.85 9.44
N LEU A 427 -15.80 10.60 9.91
CA LEU A 427 -14.70 10.11 10.76
C LEU A 427 -13.36 10.09 10.00
N ARG A 428 -13.33 9.57 8.75
CA ARG A 428 -12.13 9.62 7.90
C ARG A 428 -11.62 11.03 7.71
N GLY A 429 -12.49 11.98 7.38
CA GLY A 429 -12.11 13.39 7.21
C GLY A 429 -11.48 13.99 8.46
N LYS A 430 -11.98 13.66 9.65
CA LYS A 430 -11.37 14.06 10.92
C LYS A 430 -9.97 13.45 11.07
N LEU A 431 -9.83 12.15 10.77
CA LEU A 431 -8.54 11.47 10.83
C LEU A 431 -7.54 12.04 9.81
N TRP A 432 -7.95 12.32 8.57
CA TRP A 432 -7.06 12.89 7.56
C TRP A 432 -6.50 14.26 7.94
N LEU A 433 -7.30 15.06 8.69
CA LEU A 433 -6.92 16.39 9.15
C LEU A 433 -6.18 16.37 10.50
N ASP A 434 -6.09 15.23 11.18
CA ASP A 434 -5.37 15.09 12.45
C ASP A 434 -3.85 15.14 12.22
N ASP A 435 -3.13 15.86 13.09
CA ASP A 435 -1.67 15.98 12.98
C ASP A 435 -0.90 14.72 13.37
N ARG A 436 -1.59 13.77 14.01
CA ARG A 436 -1.06 12.44 14.38
C ARG A 436 -1.13 11.43 13.24
N THR A 437 -1.73 11.79 12.09
CA THR A 437 -1.98 10.86 10.98
C THR A 437 -1.39 11.35 9.65
N LEU A 438 -1.33 10.44 8.70
CA LEU A 438 -0.95 10.70 7.31
C LEU A 438 -1.81 9.82 6.40
N ILE A 439 -2.30 10.36 5.28
CA ILE A 439 -2.94 9.55 4.24
C ILE A 439 -1.86 8.66 3.60
N GLY A 440 -2.12 7.36 3.56
CA GLY A 440 -1.20 6.35 3.05
C GLY A 440 -1.77 4.96 3.27
N ALA A 441 -0.92 3.94 3.35
CA ALA A 441 -1.31 2.55 3.50
C ALA A 441 -2.22 2.08 2.35
N SER A 442 -1.80 2.35 1.11
CA SER A 442 -2.47 1.80 -0.07
C SER A 442 -2.18 0.32 -0.24
N ASP A 443 -1.05 -0.15 0.27
CA ASP A 443 -0.49 -1.49 0.03
C ASP A 443 -0.38 -1.84 -1.47
N ALA A 444 -0.29 -0.83 -2.35
CA ALA A 444 -0.18 -1.07 -3.78
C ALA A 444 1.04 -1.94 -4.11
N GLY A 445 0.84 -2.97 -4.92
CA GLY A 445 1.86 -3.98 -5.21
C GLY A 445 1.84 -5.19 -4.28
N ALA A 446 1.10 -5.13 -3.15
CA ALA A 446 0.78 -6.28 -2.30
C ALA A 446 -0.65 -6.77 -2.54
N HIS A 447 -0.95 -7.97 -2.05
CA HIS A 447 -2.30 -8.55 -2.04
C HIS A 447 -3.01 -8.39 -3.39
N LEU A 448 -2.28 -8.70 -4.47
CA LEU A 448 -2.66 -8.37 -5.84
C LEU A 448 -4.06 -8.85 -6.23
N ASP A 449 -4.50 -9.98 -5.70
CA ASP A 449 -5.82 -10.57 -5.97
C ASP A 449 -6.88 -10.22 -4.91
N MET A 450 -6.55 -9.35 -3.92
CA MET A 450 -7.37 -9.20 -2.73
C MET A 450 -7.84 -7.77 -2.45
N ILE A 451 -7.02 -6.75 -2.69
CA ILE A 451 -7.32 -5.36 -2.30
C ILE A 451 -7.27 -4.40 -3.48
N ASP A 452 -8.02 -3.29 -3.36
CA ASP A 452 -8.12 -2.24 -4.38
C ASP A 452 -7.72 -0.85 -3.84
N THR A 453 -7.06 -0.83 -2.70
CA THR A 453 -6.64 0.39 -2.00
C THR A 453 -5.61 1.23 -2.77
N PHE A 454 -4.99 0.68 -3.81
CA PHE A 454 -4.16 1.43 -4.78
C PHE A 454 -4.88 2.62 -5.43
N ALA A 455 -6.22 2.59 -5.50
CA ALA A 455 -7.05 3.65 -6.05
C ALA A 455 -7.35 4.77 -5.03
N PHE A 456 -6.59 4.86 -3.93
CA PHE A 456 -6.86 5.75 -2.82
C PHE A 456 -7.01 7.23 -3.22
N SER A 457 -6.18 7.71 -4.13
CA SER A 457 -6.15 9.12 -4.52
C SER A 457 -7.44 9.54 -5.24
N THR A 458 -7.89 8.76 -6.22
CA THR A 458 -9.17 9.01 -6.91
C THR A 458 -10.36 8.78 -5.97
N THR A 459 -10.26 7.84 -5.02
CA THR A 459 -11.30 7.65 -3.99
C THR A 459 -11.39 8.85 -3.02
N VAL A 460 -10.26 9.43 -2.58
CA VAL A 460 -10.28 10.65 -1.76
C VAL A 460 -10.93 11.80 -2.50
N LEU A 461 -10.63 11.99 -3.79
CA LEU A 461 -11.23 13.03 -4.62
C LEU A 461 -12.72 12.77 -4.89
N GLN A 462 -13.10 11.54 -5.20
CA GLN A 462 -14.48 11.15 -5.47
C GLN A 462 -15.33 11.23 -4.20
N ASP A 463 -14.96 10.47 -3.18
CA ASP A 463 -15.78 10.26 -2.00
C ASP A 463 -15.53 11.32 -0.93
N GLY A 464 -14.25 11.60 -0.63
CA GLY A 464 -13.91 12.56 0.41
C GLY A 464 -14.28 14.00 0.05
N VAL A 465 -14.01 14.42 -1.18
CA VAL A 465 -14.28 15.77 -1.66
C VAL A 465 -15.68 15.89 -2.26
N ARG A 466 -15.99 15.12 -3.32
CA ARG A 466 -17.22 15.34 -4.11
C ARG A 466 -18.47 14.76 -3.48
N ASN A 467 -18.45 13.48 -3.05
CA ASN A 467 -19.66 12.78 -2.61
C ASN A 467 -20.04 13.13 -1.17
N HIS A 468 -19.06 13.20 -0.27
CA HIS A 468 -19.30 13.43 1.17
C HIS A 468 -18.89 14.82 1.65
N GLY A 469 -18.01 15.53 0.94
CA GLY A 469 -17.60 16.91 1.28
C GLY A 469 -16.91 17.02 2.64
N VAL A 470 -16.15 16.00 3.06
CA VAL A 470 -15.51 15.96 4.39
C VAL A 470 -14.19 16.72 4.44
N VAL A 471 -13.60 16.98 3.28
CA VAL A 471 -12.44 17.87 3.09
C VAL A 471 -12.65 18.70 1.81
N SER A 472 -12.03 19.88 1.73
CA SER A 472 -12.00 20.65 0.49
C SER A 472 -11.04 20.01 -0.53
N LEU A 473 -11.13 20.43 -1.80
CA LEU A 473 -10.21 19.96 -2.84
C LEU A 473 -8.76 20.31 -2.48
N GLU A 474 -8.53 21.53 -2.02
CA GLU A 474 -7.21 22.04 -1.64
C GLU A 474 -6.62 21.25 -0.46
N GLN A 475 -7.46 20.95 0.54
CA GLN A 475 -7.06 20.10 1.66
C GLN A 475 -6.71 18.68 1.19
N ALA A 476 -7.53 18.07 0.32
CA ALA A 476 -7.28 16.73 -0.22
C ALA A 476 -5.94 16.67 -1.00
N ILE A 477 -5.70 17.67 -1.87
CA ILE A 477 -4.44 17.78 -2.61
C ILE A 477 -3.26 17.92 -1.65
N HIS A 478 -3.33 18.85 -0.69
CA HIS A 478 -2.29 19.02 0.33
C HIS A 478 -1.98 17.72 1.09
N LEU A 479 -3.02 17.00 1.52
CA LEU A 479 -2.90 15.74 2.27
C LEU A 479 -2.29 14.58 1.46
N MET A 480 -2.39 14.64 0.12
CA MET A 480 -1.85 13.61 -0.77
C MET A 480 -0.53 14.02 -1.47
N THR A 481 -0.03 15.25 -1.24
CA THR A 481 1.16 15.78 -1.96
C THR A 481 2.20 16.38 -1.00
N GLU A 482 2.04 17.60 -0.50
CA GLU A 482 3.03 18.26 0.36
C GLU A 482 3.23 17.52 1.67
N ARG A 483 2.14 17.12 2.33
CA ARG A 483 2.22 16.47 3.63
C ARG A 483 2.99 15.14 3.61
N PRO A 484 2.73 14.19 2.67
CA PRO A 484 3.56 13.00 2.52
C PRO A 484 4.98 13.30 2.01
N ALA A 485 5.18 14.31 1.15
CA ALA A 485 6.52 14.74 0.74
C ALA A 485 7.36 15.23 1.93
N ARG A 486 6.76 16.04 2.80
CA ARG A 486 7.39 16.54 4.03
C ARG A 486 7.72 15.41 5.00
N TYR A 487 6.79 14.47 5.19
CA TYR A 487 7.00 13.28 6.02
C TYR A 487 8.16 12.43 5.52
N ALA A 488 8.21 12.16 4.23
CA ALA A 488 9.29 11.37 3.62
C ALA A 488 10.60 12.16 3.42
N GLY A 489 10.58 13.47 3.70
CA GLY A 489 11.73 14.36 3.49
C GLY A 489 12.10 14.55 2.04
N LEU A 490 11.17 14.36 1.09
CA LEU A 490 11.42 14.48 -0.35
C LEU A 490 11.89 15.91 -0.69
N ILE A 491 12.94 16.01 -1.48
CA ILE A 491 13.50 17.28 -1.89
C ILE A 491 12.80 17.76 -3.16
N ASP A 492 12.28 19.00 -3.12
CA ASP A 492 11.64 19.70 -4.24
C ASP A 492 10.51 18.91 -4.92
N ARG A 493 9.67 18.19 -4.14
CA ARG A 493 8.49 17.46 -4.61
C ARG A 493 7.26 17.78 -3.75
N GLY A 494 6.07 17.52 -4.29
CA GLY A 494 4.79 17.67 -3.60
C GLY A 494 4.15 19.06 -3.67
N LEU A 495 4.77 20.00 -4.39
CA LEU A 495 4.23 21.36 -4.63
C LEU A 495 4.38 21.77 -6.09
N ILE A 496 3.46 22.62 -6.60
CA ILE A 496 3.63 23.37 -7.84
C ILE A 496 4.24 24.73 -7.50
N GLN A 497 5.57 24.79 -7.54
CA GLN A 497 6.30 26.05 -7.40
C GLN A 497 7.61 26.04 -8.18
N PRO A 498 8.14 27.21 -8.60
CA PRO A 498 9.42 27.28 -9.32
C PRO A 498 10.56 26.61 -8.55
N GLY A 499 11.36 25.81 -9.26
CA GLY A 499 12.47 25.02 -8.71
C GLY A 499 12.10 23.56 -8.37
N TYR A 500 10.82 23.24 -8.21
CA TYR A 500 10.36 21.89 -7.91
C TYR A 500 10.36 20.99 -9.15
N HIS A 501 10.47 19.69 -8.95
CA HIS A 501 10.28 18.69 -10.00
C HIS A 501 8.86 18.80 -10.56
N ALA A 502 8.74 18.68 -11.88
CA ALA A 502 7.45 18.74 -12.54
C ALA A 502 6.75 17.37 -12.49
N ASP A 503 6.40 16.95 -11.27
CA ASP A 503 5.50 15.84 -10.99
C ASP A 503 4.08 16.43 -10.86
N ILE A 504 3.25 16.24 -11.90
CA ILE A 504 2.00 16.97 -12.06
C ILE A 504 0.90 16.01 -12.51
N VAL A 505 -0.30 16.20 -11.97
CA VAL A 505 -1.51 15.57 -12.46
C VAL A 505 -2.53 16.61 -12.92
N VAL A 506 -3.14 16.36 -14.08
CA VAL A 506 -4.23 17.17 -14.64
C VAL A 506 -5.48 16.32 -14.68
N PHE A 507 -6.56 16.79 -14.05
CA PHE A 507 -7.79 16.01 -13.90
C PHE A 507 -9.06 16.87 -13.91
N ASP A 508 -10.16 16.23 -14.22
CA ASP A 508 -11.49 16.83 -14.13
C ASP A 508 -12.08 16.63 -12.74
N ARG A 509 -12.32 17.71 -11.98
CA ARG A 509 -12.85 17.67 -10.62
C ARG A 509 -14.25 17.05 -10.51
N ASP A 510 -15.04 17.15 -11.58
CA ASP A 510 -16.44 16.73 -11.58
C ASP A 510 -16.60 15.25 -11.92
N THR A 511 -15.62 14.67 -12.64
CA THR A 511 -15.65 13.29 -13.09
C THR A 511 -14.59 12.39 -12.45
N VAL A 512 -13.53 12.95 -11.83
CA VAL A 512 -12.48 12.13 -11.21
C VAL A 512 -13.05 11.09 -10.26
N ALA A 513 -12.75 9.81 -10.52
CA ALA A 513 -13.31 8.70 -9.79
C ALA A 513 -12.45 7.43 -9.91
N ARG A 514 -12.70 6.50 -9.02
CA ARG A 514 -12.33 5.10 -9.18
C ARG A 514 -13.43 4.39 -9.99
N GLY A 515 -13.07 3.75 -11.08
CA GLY A 515 -13.96 2.87 -11.83
C GLY A 515 -14.33 1.59 -11.07
N PRO A 516 -15.19 0.74 -11.64
CA PRO A 516 -15.53 -0.55 -11.07
C PRO A 516 -14.30 -1.45 -10.93
N THR A 517 -14.27 -2.24 -9.86
CA THR A 517 -13.21 -3.22 -9.63
C THR A 517 -13.45 -4.49 -10.44
N TYR A 518 -12.38 -5.04 -11.04
CA TYR A 518 -12.41 -6.28 -11.83
C TYR A 518 -11.07 -7.02 -11.77
N ASN A 519 -11.05 -8.29 -12.19
CA ASN A 519 -9.83 -9.07 -12.32
C ASN A 519 -9.18 -8.83 -13.67
N ARG A 520 -7.92 -8.38 -13.67
CA ARG A 520 -7.10 -8.19 -14.86
C ARG A 520 -6.01 -9.25 -14.94
N PHE A 521 -5.95 -9.96 -16.08
CA PHE A 521 -4.99 -11.04 -16.32
C PHE A 521 -3.74 -10.51 -17.02
N ASP A 522 -2.90 -9.78 -16.32
CA ASP A 522 -1.68 -9.15 -16.83
C ASP A 522 -0.44 -9.41 -15.98
N VAL A 523 -0.57 -10.30 -14.98
CA VAL A 523 0.54 -10.71 -14.11
C VAL A 523 1.25 -11.93 -14.72
N PRO A 524 2.61 -11.98 -14.76
CA PRO A 524 3.36 -13.10 -15.32
C PRO A 524 2.94 -14.46 -14.74
N GLY A 525 3.01 -15.51 -15.55
CA GLY A 525 2.51 -16.85 -15.18
C GLY A 525 1.00 -17.00 -15.38
N ASN A 526 0.38 -16.15 -16.21
CA ASN A 526 -1.07 -16.13 -16.45
C ASN A 526 -1.88 -15.93 -15.15
N GLN A 527 -1.31 -15.17 -14.22
CA GLN A 527 -1.96 -14.78 -12.99
C GLN A 527 -2.78 -13.50 -13.18
N TYR A 528 -3.68 -13.23 -12.25
CA TYR A 528 -4.51 -12.02 -12.28
C TYR A 528 -4.23 -11.14 -11.05
N ARG A 529 -4.65 -9.90 -11.17
CA ARG A 529 -4.75 -8.96 -10.05
C ARG A 529 -6.10 -8.25 -10.05
N VAL A 530 -6.50 -7.80 -8.89
CA VAL A 530 -7.59 -6.84 -8.73
C VAL A 530 -7.16 -5.53 -9.38
N TYR A 531 -8.05 -4.95 -10.15
CA TYR A 531 -7.79 -3.72 -10.90
C TYR A 531 -9.02 -2.81 -10.89
N ALA A 532 -8.80 -1.52 -10.91
CA ALA A 532 -9.81 -0.52 -11.17
C ALA A 532 -9.19 0.57 -12.06
N ASP A 533 -9.88 0.95 -13.12
CA ASP A 533 -9.44 2.06 -13.95
C ASP A 533 -9.71 3.39 -13.25
N ALA A 534 -8.88 4.38 -13.51
CA ALA A 534 -9.13 5.75 -13.08
C ALA A 534 -10.00 6.46 -14.12
N GLU A 535 -10.97 7.23 -13.65
CA GLU A 535 -11.80 8.11 -14.47
C GLU A 535 -11.40 9.57 -14.20
N GLY A 536 -11.50 10.42 -15.21
CA GLY A 536 -11.27 11.87 -15.08
C GLY A 536 -9.83 12.29 -14.81
N ILE A 537 -8.83 11.39 -14.89
CA ILE A 537 -7.40 11.73 -14.92
C ILE A 537 -6.98 11.86 -16.38
N ASP A 538 -6.74 13.09 -16.83
CA ASP A 538 -6.41 13.36 -18.23
C ASP A 538 -4.90 13.21 -18.50
N HIS A 539 -4.04 13.77 -17.63
CA HIS A 539 -2.59 13.73 -17.82
C HIS A 539 -1.85 13.50 -16.52
N VAL A 540 -0.80 12.69 -16.56
CA VAL A 540 0.17 12.52 -15.48
C VAL A 540 1.57 12.76 -16.02
N PHE A 541 2.32 13.63 -15.34
CA PHE A 541 3.71 13.95 -15.66
C PHE A 541 4.60 13.58 -14.47
N VAL A 542 5.72 12.94 -14.78
CA VAL A 542 6.78 12.62 -13.82
C VAL A 542 8.07 13.26 -14.32
N ASN A 543 8.71 14.04 -13.49
CA ASN A 543 9.93 14.79 -13.86
C ASN A 543 9.77 15.56 -15.20
N GLY A 544 8.59 16.14 -15.44
CA GLY A 544 8.28 16.92 -16.64
C GLY A 544 7.97 16.10 -17.90
N VAL A 545 8.00 14.78 -17.83
CA VAL A 545 7.68 13.89 -18.96
C VAL A 545 6.32 13.25 -18.76
N GLN A 546 5.47 13.31 -19.77
CA GLN A 546 4.13 12.73 -19.72
C GLN A 546 4.19 11.21 -19.74
N ILE A 547 3.58 10.57 -18.73
CA ILE A 547 3.47 9.10 -18.62
C ILE A 547 2.05 8.59 -18.87
N VAL A 548 1.02 9.41 -18.60
CA VAL A 548 -0.39 9.09 -18.91
C VAL A 548 -0.99 10.21 -19.73
N ARG A 549 -1.73 9.86 -20.79
CA ARG A 549 -2.49 10.76 -21.66
C ARG A 549 -3.87 10.16 -21.92
N ASN A 550 -4.92 10.84 -21.44
CA ASN A 550 -6.33 10.43 -21.61
C ASN A 550 -6.60 8.95 -21.23
N GLY A 551 -6.03 8.52 -20.12
CA GLY A 551 -6.17 7.15 -19.60
C GLY A 551 -5.19 6.11 -20.18
N ASP A 552 -4.39 6.46 -21.21
CA ASP A 552 -3.42 5.57 -21.81
C ASP A 552 -1.99 5.87 -21.34
N HIS A 553 -1.21 4.82 -21.07
CA HIS A 553 0.22 4.96 -20.76
C HIS A 553 1.01 5.27 -22.03
N THR A 554 1.88 6.29 -21.98
CA THR A 554 2.64 6.76 -23.15
C THR A 554 3.84 5.89 -23.51
N GLY A 555 4.24 4.97 -22.64
CA GLY A 555 5.46 4.16 -22.75
C GLY A 555 6.71 4.83 -22.18
N ASN A 556 6.64 6.08 -21.75
CA ASN A 556 7.77 6.78 -21.13
C ASN A 556 8.02 6.28 -19.70
N MET A 557 9.30 6.17 -19.32
CA MET A 557 9.76 5.71 -18.01
C MET A 557 10.72 6.73 -17.39
N PRO A 558 10.26 7.94 -17.03
CA PRO A 558 11.12 9.02 -16.54
C PRO A 558 11.32 9.00 -15.02
N GLY A 559 10.82 7.98 -14.34
CA GLY A 559 10.89 7.90 -12.89
C GLY A 559 12.32 7.87 -12.35
N THR A 560 12.52 8.50 -11.22
CA THR A 560 13.80 8.54 -10.50
C THR A 560 13.80 7.46 -9.42
N VAL A 561 14.85 6.66 -9.34
CA VAL A 561 15.12 5.82 -8.17
C VAL A 561 15.64 6.73 -7.06
N LEU A 562 14.78 6.95 -6.05
CA LEU A 562 15.07 7.85 -4.94
C LEU A 562 16.08 7.21 -3.98
N ARG A 563 17.13 7.98 -3.61
CA ARG A 563 18.17 7.53 -2.67
C ARG A 563 18.25 8.48 -1.47
N SER A 564 18.42 7.91 -0.29
CA SER A 564 18.60 8.68 0.95
C SER A 564 19.77 9.65 0.86
N GLY A 565 19.60 10.85 1.40
CA GLY A 565 20.62 11.90 1.39
C GLY A 565 20.88 12.58 0.05
N ARG A 566 20.47 11.97 -1.08
CA ARG A 566 20.48 12.57 -2.42
C ARG A 566 19.13 13.23 -2.74
N ASP A 567 18.05 12.47 -2.61
CA ASP A 567 16.69 12.86 -2.99
C ASP A 567 15.81 13.13 -1.78
N THR A 568 16.31 12.83 -0.59
CA THR A 568 15.61 13.05 0.68
C THR A 568 16.50 13.78 1.68
N ARG A 569 15.88 14.56 2.55
CA ARG A 569 16.49 15.21 3.72
C ARG A 569 15.98 14.59 5.01
N THR A 570 16.78 14.67 6.06
CA THR A 570 16.36 14.22 7.39
C THR A 570 15.16 15.03 7.88
N VAL A 571 14.10 14.34 8.24
CA VAL A 571 12.93 14.93 8.86
C VAL A 571 13.17 15.00 10.36
N ALA A 572 13.12 16.22 10.90
CA ALA A 572 13.31 16.45 12.34
C ALA A 572 12.08 16.01 13.13
N MET A 573 12.29 15.61 14.38
CA MET A 573 11.23 15.39 15.34
C MET A 573 10.40 16.66 15.51
N GLY A 574 9.08 16.56 15.48
CA GLY A 574 8.14 17.69 15.54
C GLY A 574 7.81 18.33 14.19
N ALA A 575 8.43 17.90 13.09
CA ALA A 575 8.21 18.49 11.76
C ALA A 575 6.79 18.26 11.22
N MET A 576 6.08 17.24 11.71
CA MET A 576 4.71 16.92 11.25
C MET A 576 3.61 17.62 12.03
N ARG A 577 3.95 18.31 13.12
CA ARG A 577 2.98 19.09 13.89
C ARG A 577 2.52 20.31 13.09
N HIS A 578 1.24 20.64 13.19
CA HIS A 578 0.72 21.88 12.60
C HIS A 578 1.54 23.08 13.12
N GLN A 579 2.07 23.89 12.20
CA GLN A 579 2.57 25.21 12.47
C GLN A 579 1.41 26.20 12.41
#